data_db35765dfccf7fb049d32f3ccc36edb5
#
_entry.id   db35765dfccf7fb049d32f3ccc36edb5
#
_cell.length_a   1.000
_cell.length_b   1.000
_cell.length_c   1.000
_cell.angle_alpha   90.00
_cell.angle_beta   90.00
_cell.angle_gamma   90.00
#
_symmetry.space_group_name_H-M   'P 1'
#
loop_
_entity.id
_entity.type
_entity.pdbx_description
1 polymer ?
#
loop_
_entity_poly.entity_id
_entity_poly.type
_entity_poly.pdbx_seq_one_letter_code
_entity_poly.pdbx_strand_id
1 'polypeptide(L)'
;MDVIKKEKDFPIYNIYLHFYKASYNYHLIDFMYKYPRSVLKDFAKEQFTSVSTVFRYAKLLIPYFRRYHITFHPFQLELNASEANIRSFFYYFYWNSTRESSDKWPFHIEQKEIEKYIVAFEGIYDITLTIFQKRVFSFWLAINIERSSFRKVRVDNEYKSVISDDPHFNLLKKWSKQINLSFNSDELCFLYRIIYSFGVIDGNAIYENSHAYAHQRQNTCSYRAVENLEKVLQSMFRFSLDIKDPELIFNFIAFHERSYLFYGNPDLFFNRSYIEEMKEEEPRTYHIMEKLKKELQANADLDVSKKLENWAQLFLDYYYVLDYYDLFLTNVKPIKILMGASIILCK
;
A
#
# COMPACT_ATOMS: atom_id res chain seq x y z
N MET A 1 -21.12 16.17 34.68
CA MET A 1 -20.18 15.97 33.55
C MET A 1 -19.06 15.10 34.10
N ASP A 2 -19.21 13.78 33.93
CA ASP A 2 -18.25 12.82 34.47
C ASP A 2 -16.97 12.89 33.68
N VAL A 3 -15.89 13.24 34.35
CA VAL A 3 -14.55 13.27 33.77
C VAL A 3 -14.09 11.81 33.62
N ILE A 4 -14.12 11.28 32.41
CA ILE A 4 -13.54 9.96 32.12
C ILE A 4 -12.04 10.10 32.35
N LYS A 5 -11.54 9.53 33.45
CA LYS A 5 -10.10 9.40 33.70
C LYS A 5 -9.54 8.46 32.65
N LYS A 6 -8.69 8.99 31.76
CA LYS A 6 -7.91 8.19 30.81
C LYS A 6 -6.93 7.34 31.58
N GLU A 7 -7.06 6.01 31.53
CA GLU A 7 -5.96 5.12 31.91
C GLU A 7 -4.79 5.39 30.96
N LYS A 8 -3.56 5.45 31.48
CA LYS A 8 -2.37 5.86 30.73
C LYS A 8 -2.13 5.04 29.47
N ASP A 9 -2.61 3.81 29.42
CA ASP A 9 -2.37 2.83 28.37
C ASP A 9 -3.64 2.47 27.55
N PHE A 10 -4.71 3.28 27.66
CA PHE A 10 -5.91 2.98 26.91
C PHE A 10 -5.71 3.36 25.42
N PRO A 11 -5.78 2.39 24.49
CA PRO A 11 -5.54 2.65 23.08
C PRO A 11 -6.73 3.45 22.50
N ILE A 12 -6.57 4.77 22.40
CA ILE A 12 -7.56 5.69 21.79
C ILE A 12 -8.00 5.18 20.42
N TYR A 13 -7.08 4.57 19.69
CA TYR A 13 -7.34 3.96 18.40
C TYR A 13 -8.50 2.95 18.43
N ASN A 14 -8.62 2.12 19.45
CA ASN A 14 -9.70 1.13 19.57
C ASN A 14 -11.07 1.77 19.71
N ILE A 15 -11.15 2.94 20.37
CA ILE A 15 -12.38 3.73 20.45
C ILE A 15 -12.78 4.20 19.04
N TYR A 16 -11.85 4.80 18.30
CA TYR A 16 -12.12 5.26 16.94
C TYR A 16 -12.55 4.10 16.04
N LEU A 17 -11.86 2.96 16.14
CA LEU A 17 -12.18 1.78 15.36
C LEU A 17 -13.58 1.24 15.68
N HIS A 18 -13.95 1.21 16.96
CA HIS A 18 -15.29 0.80 17.40
C HIS A 18 -16.38 1.69 16.77
N PHE A 19 -16.26 3.02 16.90
CA PHE A 19 -17.23 3.95 16.30
C PHE A 19 -17.21 3.89 14.77
N TYR A 20 -16.04 3.71 14.16
CA TYR A 20 -15.93 3.56 12.72
C TYR A 20 -16.70 2.34 12.23
N LYS A 21 -16.47 1.17 12.85
CA LYS A 21 -17.19 -0.08 12.51
C LYS A 21 -18.69 0.01 12.74
N ALA A 22 -19.14 0.81 13.72
CA ALA A 22 -20.56 1.06 13.99
C ALA A 22 -21.18 2.08 13.02
N SER A 23 -20.39 2.75 12.18
CA SER A 23 -20.88 3.80 11.29
C SER A 23 -21.61 3.25 10.06
N TYR A 24 -22.58 4.01 9.58
CA TYR A 24 -23.27 3.73 8.31
C TYR A 24 -22.32 3.65 7.12
N ASN A 25 -21.27 4.46 7.11
CA ASN A 25 -20.29 4.50 6.04
C ASN A 25 -19.49 3.20 5.98
N TYR A 26 -19.09 2.66 7.13
CA TYR A 26 -18.42 1.37 7.19
C TYR A 26 -19.30 0.25 6.64
N HIS A 27 -20.54 0.15 7.13
CA HIS A 27 -21.49 -0.87 6.67
C HIS A 27 -21.81 -0.76 5.18
N LEU A 28 -21.90 0.47 4.65
CA LEU A 28 -22.13 0.66 3.22
C LEU A 28 -20.93 0.21 2.38
N ILE A 29 -19.70 0.53 2.78
CA ILE A 29 -18.48 0.08 2.07
C ILE A 29 -18.35 -1.45 2.15
N ASP A 30 -18.57 -2.04 3.32
CA ASP A 30 -18.56 -3.50 3.51
C ASP A 30 -19.63 -4.19 2.64
N PHE A 31 -20.83 -3.62 2.60
CA PHE A 31 -21.91 -4.09 1.73
C PHE A 31 -21.54 -4.04 0.24
N MET A 32 -20.91 -2.94 -0.22
CA MET A 32 -20.46 -2.80 -1.60
C MET A 32 -19.40 -3.84 -1.99
N TYR A 33 -18.57 -4.24 -1.05
CA TYR A 33 -17.60 -5.32 -1.26
C TYR A 33 -18.29 -6.67 -1.38
N LYS A 34 -19.16 -6.98 -0.42
CA LYS A 34 -19.82 -8.28 -0.30
C LYS A 34 -20.84 -8.52 -1.40
N TYR A 35 -21.50 -7.45 -1.86
CA TYR A 35 -22.57 -7.51 -2.86
C TYR A 35 -22.31 -6.54 -4.02
N PRO A 36 -21.29 -6.81 -4.86
CA PRO A 36 -20.82 -5.85 -5.86
C PRO A 36 -21.79 -5.56 -7.02
N ARG A 37 -22.93 -6.26 -7.08
CA ARG A 37 -24.01 -6.02 -8.07
C ARG A 37 -25.26 -5.39 -7.46
N SER A 38 -25.24 -5.08 -6.16
CA SER A 38 -26.36 -4.49 -5.47
C SER A 38 -26.42 -2.98 -5.71
N VAL A 39 -27.61 -2.42 -5.51
CA VAL A 39 -27.85 -0.99 -5.60
C VAL A 39 -28.24 -0.42 -4.25
N LEU A 40 -28.28 0.91 -4.14
CA LEU A 40 -28.59 1.61 -2.90
C LEU A 40 -29.89 1.16 -2.22
N LYS A 41 -30.90 0.77 -3.02
CA LYS A 41 -32.18 0.27 -2.52
C LYS A 41 -32.03 -1.05 -1.73
N ASP A 42 -31.11 -1.92 -2.15
CA ASP A 42 -30.88 -3.20 -1.49
C ASP A 42 -30.25 -2.99 -0.12
N PHE A 43 -29.29 -2.09 -0.01
CA PHE A 43 -28.72 -1.70 1.28
C PHE A 43 -29.74 -1.01 2.19
N ALA A 44 -30.58 -0.13 1.63
CA ALA A 44 -31.64 0.52 2.41
C ALA A 44 -32.61 -0.51 3.01
N LYS A 45 -32.95 -1.57 2.25
CA LYS A 45 -33.79 -2.68 2.72
C LYS A 45 -33.09 -3.48 3.82
N GLU A 46 -31.81 -3.81 3.66
CA GLU A 46 -31.02 -4.53 4.67
C GLU A 46 -30.93 -3.74 5.99
N GLN A 47 -30.75 -2.42 5.88
CA GLN A 47 -30.65 -1.53 7.06
C GLN A 47 -32.00 -1.05 7.61
N PHE A 48 -33.13 -1.58 7.13
CA PHE A 48 -34.48 -1.19 7.55
C PHE A 48 -34.72 0.33 7.53
N THR A 49 -34.20 1.02 6.51
CA THR A 49 -34.28 2.48 6.41
C THR A 49 -34.72 2.96 5.03
N SER A 50 -34.95 4.27 4.87
CA SER A 50 -35.35 4.83 3.58
C SER A 50 -34.16 4.99 2.61
N VAL A 51 -34.41 4.83 1.31
CA VAL A 51 -33.42 5.08 0.25
C VAL A 51 -32.88 6.51 0.33
N SER A 52 -33.72 7.49 0.66
CA SER A 52 -33.31 8.90 0.80
C SER A 52 -32.32 9.10 1.94
N THR A 53 -32.51 8.40 3.06
CA THR A 53 -31.60 8.42 4.21
C THR A 53 -30.23 7.86 3.82
N VAL A 54 -30.21 6.66 3.20
CA VAL A 54 -28.96 6.03 2.77
C VAL A 54 -28.25 6.88 1.71
N PHE A 55 -28.98 7.45 0.76
CA PHE A 55 -28.43 8.31 -0.25
C PHE A 55 -27.66 9.52 0.30
N ARG A 56 -28.21 10.11 1.39
CA ARG A 56 -27.54 11.22 2.08
C ARG A 56 -26.19 10.78 2.67
N TYR A 57 -26.12 9.59 3.30
CA TYR A 57 -24.85 9.04 3.80
C TYR A 57 -23.90 8.64 2.68
N ALA A 58 -24.42 7.99 1.63
CA ALA A 58 -23.61 7.59 0.49
C ALA A 58 -22.93 8.79 -0.20
N LYS A 59 -23.60 9.94 -0.28
CA LYS A 59 -23.01 11.18 -0.79
C LYS A 59 -21.77 11.63 -0.01
N LEU A 60 -21.72 11.39 1.30
CA LEU A 60 -20.54 11.73 2.11
C LEU A 60 -19.31 10.90 1.74
N LEU A 61 -19.48 9.75 1.10
CA LEU A 61 -18.39 8.92 0.61
C LEU A 61 -17.78 9.41 -0.71
N ILE A 62 -18.45 10.29 -1.46
CA ILE A 62 -17.93 10.80 -2.74
C ILE A 62 -16.55 11.47 -2.57
N PRO A 63 -16.36 12.47 -1.66
CA PRO A 63 -15.06 13.07 -1.45
C PRO A 63 -14.04 12.07 -0.85
N TYR A 64 -14.52 11.11 -0.08
CA TYR A 64 -13.69 10.05 0.48
C TYR A 64 -13.09 9.17 -0.64
N PHE A 65 -13.92 8.59 -1.52
CA PHE A 65 -13.44 7.78 -2.65
C PHE A 65 -12.56 8.57 -3.62
N ARG A 66 -12.84 9.87 -3.81
CA ARG A 66 -12.04 10.72 -4.68
C ARG A 66 -10.57 10.80 -4.26
N ARG A 67 -10.26 10.68 -2.94
CA ARG A 67 -8.89 10.63 -2.42
C ARG A 67 -8.11 9.41 -2.93
N TYR A 68 -8.82 8.36 -3.35
CA TYR A 68 -8.27 7.14 -3.93
C TYR A 68 -8.38 7.11 -5.45
N HIS A 69 -8.65 8.25 -6.09
CA HIS A 69 -8.92 8.32 -7.52
C HIS A 69 -10.04 7.37 -7.99
N ILE A 70 -11.02 7.14 -7.13
CA ILE A 70 -12.21 6.33 -7.40
C ILE A 70 -13.41 7.25 -7.57
N THR A 71 -14.09 7.19 -8.72
CA THR A 71 -15.38 7.83 -8.93
C THR A 71 -16.48 6.94 -8.38
N PHE A 72 -17.26 7.47 -7.45
CA PHE A 72 -18.35 6.73 -6.81
C PHE A 72 -19.71 7.23 -7.29
N HIS A 73 -20.56 6.30 -7.71
CA HIS A 73 -21.94 6.53 -8.12
C HIS A 73 -22.92 6.00 -7.06
N PRO A 74 -23.44 6.88 -6.16
CA PRO A 74 -24.17 6.45 -4.97
C PRO A 74 -25.42 5.60 -5.24
N PHE A 75 -26.21 5.87 -6.27
CA PHE A 75 -27.42 5.10 -6.54
C PHE A 75 -27.17 3.68 -6.98
N GLN A 76 -26.14 3.50 -7.82
CA GLN A 76 -25.70 2.22 -8.34
C GLN A 76 -24.75 1.48 -7.42
N LEU A 77 -24.27 2.13 -6.35
CA LEU A 77 -23.18 1.67 -5.51
C LEU A 77 -21.94 1.27 -6.33
N GLU A 78 -21.73 1.96 -7.44
CA GLU A 78 -20.67 1.64 -8.39
C GLU A 78 -19.40 2.43 -8.10
N LEU A 79 -18.28 1.70 -8.10
CA LEU A 79 -16.93 2.24 -8.03
C LEU A 79 -16.30 2.18 -9.42
N ASN A 80 -15.98 3.34 -9.99
CA ASN A 80 -15.34 3.45 -11.29
C ASN A 80 -13.87 3.88 -11.14
N ALA A 81 -12.99 2.90 -11.31
CA ALA A 81 -11.54 3.01 -11.34
C ALA A 81 -10.93 1.76 -11.98
N SER A 82 -9.60 1.66 -12.05
CA SER A 82 -8.94 0.39 -12.35
C SER A 82 -9.28 -0.65 -11.29
N GLU A 83 -9.43 -1.93 -11.68
CA GLU A 83 -9.72 -2.97 -10.70
C GLU A 83 -8.59 -3.14 -9.68
N ALA A 84 -7.34 -2.91 -10.08
CA ALA A 84 -6.19 -2.89 -9.18
C ALA A 84 -6.37 -1.86 -8.06
N ASN A 85 -6.81 -0.63 -8.41
CA ASN A 85 -7.02 0.42 -7.42
C ASN A 85 -8.22 0.13 -6.49
N ILE A 86 -9.29 -0.46 -7.03
CA ILE A 86 -10.46 -0.87 -6.22
C ILE A 86 -10.06 -1.97 -5.22
N ARG A 87 -9.27 -2.97 -5.65
CA ARG A 87 -8.77 -4.02 -4.74
C ARG A 87 -7.85 -3.46 -3.67
N SER A 88 -6.99 -2.51 -4.03
CA SER A 88 -6.13 -1.81 -3.08
C SER A 88 -6.95 -1.04 -2.03
N PHE A 89 -7.98 -0.31 -2.47
CA PHE A 89 -8.89 0.37 -1.57
C PHE A 89 -9.50 -0.60 -0.54
N PHE A 90 -10.06 -1.75 -0.99
CA PHE A 90 -10.63 -2.73 -0.09
C PHE A 90 -9.59 -3.42 0.79
N TYR A 91 -8.36 -3.64 0.28
CA TYR A 91 -7.27 -4.13 1.09
C TYR A 91 -7.00 -3.21 2.29
N TYR A 92 -6.78 -1.92 2.06
CA TYR A 92 -6.55 -0.95 3.15
C TYR A 92 -7.77 -0.79 4.06
N PHE A 93 -8.98 -0.81 3.50
CA PHE A 93 -10.22 -0.76 4.25
C PHE A 93 -10.30 -1.89 5.28
N TYR A 94 -10.12 -3.13 4.86
CA TYR A 94 -10.17 -4.27 5.77
C TYR A 94 -8.92 -4.40 6.64
N TRP A 95 -7.73 -4.16 6.08
CA TRP A 95 -6.49 -4.19 6.84
C TRP A 95 -6.54 -3.26 8.05
N ASN A 96 -7.03 -2.05 7.87
CA ASN A 96 -7.12 -1.08 8.94
C ASN A 96 -8.30 -1.34 9.90
N SER A 97 -9.39 -1.95 9.44
CA SER A 97 -10.57 -2.20 10.28
C SER A 97 -10.51 -3.51 11.07
N THR A 98 -9.54 -4.40 10.80
CA THR A 98 -9.43 -5.72 11.45
C THR A 98 -8.07 -5.88 12.14
N ARG A 99 -7.67 -4.94 12.98
CA ARG A 99 -6.36 -4.97 13.66
C ARG A 99 -6.34 -5.84 14.92
N GLU A 100 -7.49 -6.05 15.55
CA GLU A 100 -7.57 -6.85 16.77
C GLU A 100 -7.63 -8.34 16.47
N SER A 101 -7.05 -9.15 17.34
CA SER A 101 -7.12 -10.62 17.25
C SER A 101 -8.54 -11.17 17.39
N SER A 102 -9.44 -10.40 18.03
CA SER A 102 -10.87 -10.69 18.17
C SER A 102 -11.70 -10.35 16.94
N ASP A 103 -11.11 -9.63 15.96
CA ASP A 103 -11.84 -9.24 14.76
C ASP A 103 -12.17 -10.46 13.90
N LYS A 104 -13.42 -10.51 13.47
CA LYS A 104 -13.88 -11.55 12.55
C LYS A 104 -13.23 -11.39 11.18
N TRP A 105 -12.91 -12.53 10.57
CA TRP A 105 -12.47 -12.59 9.18
C TRP A 105 -13.53 -11.95 8.26
N PRO A 106 -13.19 -10.93 7.46
CA PRO A 106 -14.20 -10.12 6.79
C PRO A 106 -14.64 -10.65 5.43
N PHE A 107 -14.01 -11.69 4.91
CA PHE A 107 -14.22 -12.23 3.56
C PHE A 107 -15.18 -13.42 3.55
N HIS A 108 -15.79 -13.72 2.40
CA HIS A 108 -16.66 -14.87 2.22
C HIS A 108 -15.87 -16.19 2.15
N ILE A 109 -14.70 -16.16 1.47
CA ILE A 109 -13.81 -17.32 1.47
C ILE A 109 -13.34 -17.61 2.89
N GLU A 110 -13.41 -18.86 3.33
CA GLU A 110 -13.02 -19.24 4.68
C GLU A 110 -11.51 -19.00 4.92
N GLN A 111 -11.18 -18.44 6.08
CA GLN A 111 -9.79 -18.20 6.49
C GLN A 111 -8.96 -19.48 6.43
N LYS A 112 -9.51 -20.61 6.86
CA LYS A 112 -8.85 -21.92 6.82
C LYS A 112 -8.50 -22.38 5.40
N GLU A 113 -9.26 -21.98 4.41
CA GLU A 113 -8.96 -22.28 3.01
C GLU A 113 -7.78 -21.45 2.52
N ILE A 114 -7.75 -20.15 2.84
CA ILE A 114 -6.61 -19.28 2.57
C ILE A 114 -5.33 -19.78 3.26
N GLU A 115 -5.43 -20.23 4.51
CA GLU A 115 -4.29 -20.81 5.24
C GLU A 115 -3.71 -22.04 4.52
N LYS A 116 -4.55 -22.92 3.98
CA LYS A 116 -4.09 -24.08 3.16
C LYS A 116 -3.36 -23.62 1.90
N TYR A 117 -3.85 -22.57 1.25
CA TYR A 117 -3.21 -22.02 0.06
C TYR A 117 -1.83 -21.42 0.38
N ILE A 118 -1.71 -20.76 1.53
CA ILE A 118 -0.44 -20.21 2.01
C ILE A 118 0.56 -21.32 2.35
N VAL A 119 0.15 -22.38 3.03
CA VAL A 119 1.02 -23.55 3.31
C VAL A 119 1.51 -24.17 2.01
N ALA A 120 0.65 -24.34 1.01
CA ALA A 120 1.07 -24.80 -0.30
C ALA A 120 2.04 -23.86 -1.01
N PHE A 121 1.88 -22.54 -0.82
CA PHE A 121 2.79 -21.52 -1.34
C PHE A 121 4.17 -21.63 -0.70
N GLU A 122 4.24 -21.68 0.63
CA GLU A 122 5.48 -21.87 1.37
C GLU A 122 6.24 -23.14 0.90
N GLY A 123 5.51 -24.25 0.69
CA GLY A 123 6.12 -25.49 0.23
C GLY A 123 6.63 -25.45 -1.22
N ILE A 124 6.00 -24.68 -2.12
CA ILE A 124 6.47 -24.55 -3.51
C ILE A 124 7.64 -23.59 -3.64
N TYR A 125 7.65 -22.51 -2.86
CA TYR A 125 8.71 -21.51 -2.86
C TYR A 125 9.88 -21.89 -1.94
N ASP A 126 9.74 -22.96 -1.15
CA ASP A 126 10.71 -23.40 -0.13
C ASP A 126 11.10 -22.28 0.86
N ILE A 127 10.07 -21.59 1.35
CA ILE A 127 10.20 -20.46 2.30
C ILE A 127 9.27 -20.63 3.49
N THR A 128 9.54 -19.89 4.55
CA THR A 128 8.66 -19.74 5.69
C THR A 128 8.28 -18.29 5.88
N LEU A 129 6.99 -17.96 5.70
CA LEU A 129 6.49 -16.62 5.88
C LEU A 129 6.31 -16.30 7.38
N THR A 130 6.66 -15.09 7.77
CA THR A 130 6.35 -14.54 9.09
C THR A 130 4.84 -14.38 9.27
N ILE A 131 4.40 -14.24 10.52
CA ILE A 131 2.96 -13.99 10.83
C ILE A 131 2.44 -12.74 10.09
N PHE A 132 3.27 -11.70 10.00
CA PHE A 132 2.91 -10.48 9.27
C PHE A 132 2.75 -10.73 7.77
N GLN A 133 3.71 -11.40 7.13
CA GLN A 133 3.67 -11.75 5.71
C GLN A 133 2.47 -12.64 5.38
N LYS A 134 2.19 -13.64 6.22
CA LYS A 134 0.99 -14.50 6.09
C LYS A 134 -0.29 -13.67 6.14
N ARG A 135 -0.38 -12.70 7.04
CA ARG A 135 -1.54 -11.83 7.15
C ARG A 135 -1.70 -10.93 5.92
N VAL A 136 -0.62 -10.29 5.46
CA VAL A 136 -0.62 -9.48 4.22
C VAL A 136 -1.11 -10.32 3.05
N PHE A 137 -0.51 -11.51 2.88
CA PHE A 137 -0.86 -12.40 1.78
C PHE A 137 -2.30 -12.93 1.87
N SER A 138 -2.78 -13.27 3.07
CA SER A 138 -4.15 -13.75 3.30
C SER A 138 -5.19 -12.73 2.81
N PHE A 139 -5.02 -11.47 3.16
CA PHE A 139 -5.96 -10.41 2.77
C PHE A 139 -5.96 -10.18 1.27
N TRP A 140 -4.77 -10.07 0.67
CA TRP A 140 -4.66 -9.91 -0.78
C TRP A 140 -5.20 -11.10 -1.55
N LEU A 141 -4.92 -12.31 -1.08
CA LEU A 141 -5.38 -13.52 -1.75
C LEU A 141 -6.92 -13.64 -1.69
N ALA A 142 -7.52 -13.39 -0.53
CA ALA A 142 -8.97 -13.38 -0.38
C ALA A 142 -9.63 -12.35 -1.31
N ILE A 143 -9.14 -11.10 -1.32
CA ILE A 143 -9.66 -10.04 -2.18
C ILE A 143 -9.50 -10.42 -3.66
N ASN A 144 -8.35 -10.95 -4.07
CA ASN A 144 -8.12 -11.33 -5.46
C ASN A 144 -9.05 -12.47 -5.90
N ILE A 145 -9.25 -13.49 -5.07
CA ILE A 145 -10.15 -14.60 -5.36
C ILE A 145 -11.59 -14.11 -5.53
N GLU A 146 -12.11 -13.39 -4.55
CA GLU A 146 -13.50 -12.95 -4.56
C GLU A 146 -13.78 -11.95 -5.70
N ARG A 147 -12.92 -10.94 -5.85
CA ARG A 147 -13.13 -9.92 -6.86
C ARG A 147 -12.85 -10.38 -8.28
N SER A 148 -11.98 -11.38 -8.48
CA SER A 148 -11.73 -11.92 -9.81
C SER A 148 -12.96 -12.59 -10.44
N SER A 149 -13.93 -13.04 -9.62
CA SER A 149 -15.21 -13.57 -10.09
C SER A 149 -16.15 -12.48 -10.61
N PHE A 150 -15.96 -11.25 -10.16
CA PHE A 150 -16.78 -10.09 -10.52
C PHE A 150 -16.15 -9.28 -11.65
N ARG A 151 -14.89 -8.87 -11.48
CA ARG A 151 -14.13 -8.06 -12.46
C ARG A 151 -12.68 -8.49 -12.50
N LYS A 152 -12.12 -8.61 -13.70
CA LYS A 152 -10.72 -8.99 -13.90
C LYS A 152 -9.81 -7.75 -13.87
N VAL A 153 -8.62 -7.91 -13.30
CA VAL A 153 -7.57 -6.91 -13.44
C VAL A 153 -7.00 -6.94 -14.86
N ARG A 154 -6.33 -5.85 -15.22
CA ARG A 154 -5.49 -5.77 -16.41
C ARG A 154 -4.09 -5.36 -15.99
N VAL A 155 -3.09 -6.03 -16.51
CA VAL A 155 -1.68 -5.74 -16.27
C VAL A 155 -1.05 -5.28 -17.58
N ASP A 156 -0.20 -4.25 -17.52
CA ASP A 156 0.49 -3.72 -18.67
C ASP A 156 1.47 -4.74 -19.27
N ASN A 157 1.77 -4.55 -20.55
CA ASN A 157 2.66 -5.48 -21.28
C ASN A 157 4.11 -5.34 -20.85
N GLU A 158 4.54 -4.18 -20.38
CA GLU A 158 5.89 -3.97 -19.86
C GLU A 158 6.15 -4.92 -18.68
N TYR A 159 5.26 -4.88 -17.67
CA TYR A 159 5.40 -5.75 -16.51
C TYR A 159 5.31 -7.25 -16.86
N LYS A 160 4.39 -7.63 -17.75
CA LYS A 160 4.31 -9.02 -18.25
C LYS A 160 5.61 -9.49 -18.88
N SER A 161 6.27 -8.61 -19.65
CA SER A 161 7.57 -8.90 -20.25
C SER A 161 8.66 -9.07 -19.19
N VAL A 162 8.67 -8.22 -18.16
CA VAL A 162 9.63 -8.30 -17.03
C VAL A 162 9.60 -9.67 -16.36
N ILE A 163 8.40 -10.18 -16.09
CA ILE A 163 8.22 -11.42 -15.31
C ILE A 163 8.12 -12.68 -16.16
N SER A 164 8.10 -12.56 -17.50
CA SER A 164 7.88 -13.72 -18.39
C SER A 164 8.88 -14.86 -18.17
N ASP A 165 10.14 -14.51 -17.98
CA ASP A 165 11.26 -15.44 -17.82
C ASP A 165 11.69 -15.60 -16.35
N ASP A 166 10.95 -14.99 -15.41
CA ASP A 166 11.26 -15.08 -14.00
C ASP A 166 10.94 -16.48 -13.44
N PRO A 167 11.94 -17.20 -12.87
CA PRO A 167 11.73 -18.52 -12.29
C PRO A 167 10.65 -18.52 -11.21
N HIS A 168 10.58 -17.47 -10.38
CA HIS A 168 9.62 -17.36 -9.30
C HIS A 168 8.19 -17.17 -9.81
N PHE A 169 8.01 -16.50 -10.95
CA PHE A 169 6.71 -16.44 -11.60
C PHE A 169 6.25 -17.83 -12.10
N ASN A 170 7.18 -18.68 -12.51
CA ASN A 170 6.87 -20.07 -12.85
C ASN A 170 6.50 -20.90 -11.61
N LEU A 171 7.09 -20.63 -10.44
CA LEU A 171 6.65 -21.22 -9.18
C LEU A 171 5.21 -20.77 -8.81
N LEU A 172 4.86 -19.51 -9.02
CA LEU A 172 3.49 -19.02 -8.80
C LEU A 172 2.48 -19.72 -9.72
N LYS A 173 2.82 -19.91 -11.00
CA LYS A 173 1.98 -20.67 -11.92
C LYS A 173 1.79 -22.13 -11.47
N LYS A 174 2.84 -22.77 -10.96
CA LYS A 174 2.79 -24.13 -10.42
C LYS A 174 1.90 -24.19 -9.19
N TRP A 175 2.07 -23.27 -8.25
CA TRP A 175 1.25 -23.16 -7.05
C TRP A 175 -0.23 -22.92 -7.39
N SER A 176 -0.54 -21.98 -8.26
CA SER A 176 -1.90 -21.69 -8.70
C SER A 176 -2.62 -22.92 -9.28
N LYS A 177 -1.90 -23.74 -10.06
CA LYS A 177 -2.43 -25.02 -10.59
C LYS A 177 -2.67 -26.05 -9.47
N GLN A 178 -1.73 -26.15 -8.51
CA GLN A 178 -1.84 -27.10 -7.40
C GLN A 178 -3.07 -26.85 -6.53
N ILE A 179 -3.42 -25.58 -6.28
CA ILE A 179 -4.60 -25.22 -5.48
C ILE A 179 -5.85 -24.99 -6.32
N ASN A 180 -5.81 -25.34 -7.62
CA ASN A 180 -6.92 -25.15 -8.57
C ASN A 180 -7.48 -23.73 -8.64
N LEU A 181 -6.60 -22.72 -8.56
CA LEU A 181 -6.99 -21.32 -8.61
C LEU A 181 -7.34 -20.92 -10.06
N SER A 182 -8.57 -20.47 -10.29
CA SER A 182 -9.07 -20.09 -11.62
C SER A 182 -8.65 -18.69 -12.05
N PHE A 183 -7.36 -18.36 -11.92
CA PHE A 183 -6.80 -17.09 -12.35
C PHE A 183 -6.34 -17.13 -13.81
N ASN A 184 -6.66 -16.09 -14.58
CA ASN A 184 -6.05 -15.88 -15.88
C ASN A 184 -4.62 -15.31 -15.74
N SER A 185 -3.96 -15.12 -16.88
CA SER A 185 -2.59 -14.57 -16.89
C SER A 185 -2.48 -13.21 -16.19
N ASP A 186 -3.42 -12.30 -16.43
CA ASP A 186 -3.41 -10.97 -15.81
C ASP A 186 -3.59 -11.03 -14.29
N GLU A 187 -4.46 -11.90 -13.79
CA GLU A 187 -4.66 -12.12 -12.35
C GLU A 187 -3.40 -12.70 -11.69
N LEU A 188 -2.72 -13.63 -12.36
CA LEU A 188 -1.46 -14.17 -11.85
C LEU A 188 -0.33 -13.14 -11.87
N CYS A 189 -0.22 -12.36 -12.94
CA CYS A 189 0.75 -11.27 -13.01
C CYS A 189 0.49 -10.21 -11.92
N PHE A 190 -0.78 -9.87 -11.69
CA PHE A 190 -1.17 -8.95 -10.64
C PHE A 190 -0.84 -9.49 -9.24
N LEU A 191 -1.17 -10.76 -8.98
CA LEU A 191 -0.84 -11.41 -7.71
C LEU A 191 0.68 -11.46 -7.49
N TYR A 192 1.45 -11.74 -8.53
CA TYR A 192 2.91 -11.72 -8.48
C TYR A 192 3.42 -10.33 -8.08
N ARG A 193 2.91 -9.29 -8.71
CA ARG A 193 3.25 -7.91 -8.38
C ARG A 193 2.93 -7.56 -6.92
N ILE A 194 1.78 -8.02 -6.41
CA ILE A 194 1.40 -7.86 -4.99
C ILE A 194 2.40 -8.55 -4.06
N ILE A 195 2.77 -9.79 -4.36
CA ILE A 195 3.70 -10.59 -3.52
C ILE A 195 5.00 -9.82 -3.30
N TYR A 196 5.53 -9.18 -4.33
CA TYR A 196 6.78 -8.42 -4.24
C TYR A 196 6.57 -7.01 -3.68
N SER A 197 5.59 -6.26 -4.17
CA SER A 197 5.40 -4.86 -3.76
C SER A 197 4.85 -4.67 -2.35
N PHE A 198 4.24 -5.71 -1.76
CA PHE A 198 3.77 -5.69 -0.36
C PHE A 198 4.63 -6.52 0.61
N GLY A 199 5.80 -6.96 0.18
CA GLY A 199 6.74 -7.65 1.05
C GLY A 199 6.23 -9.00 1.57
N VAL A 200 5.40 -9.71 0.79
CA VAL A 200 5.05 -11.11 1.10
C VAL A 200 6.30 -11.97 0.98
N ILE A 201 7.09 -11.73 -0.06
CA ILE A 201 8.44 -12.24 -0.21
C ILE A 201 9.37 -11.04 -0.11
N ASP A 202 10.35 -11.08 0.75
CA ASP A 202 11.39 -10.08 0.89
C ASP A 202 12.66 -10.46 0.11
N GLY A 203 13.55 -9.49 -0.08
CA GLY A 203 14.79 -9.68 -0.82
C GLY A 203 15.74 -10.70 -0.21
N ASN A 204 15.60 -10.98 1.09
CA ASN A 204 16.43 -11.95 1.82
C ASN A 204 15.97 -13.40 1.63
N ALA A 205 14.68 -13.62 1.34
CA ALA A 205 14.13 -14.96 1.15
C ALA A 205 14.51 -15.59 -0.19
N ILE A 206 15.09 -14.80 -1.12
CA ILE A 206 15.42 -15.25 -2.47
C ILE A 206 16.91 -15.04 -2.72
N TYR A 207 17.68 -16.12 -2.75
CA TYR A 207 19.12 -16.13 -3.02
C TYR A 207 19.54 -15.49 -4.35
N GLU A 208 18.62 -15.33 -5.28
CA GLU A 208 18.82 -14.59 -6.52
C GLU A 208 17.67 -13.60 -6.69
N ASN A 209 17.93 -12.32 -6.55
CA ASN A 209 16.99 -11.24 -6.81
C ASN A 209 16.64 -11.12 -8.31
N SER A 210 16.13 -12.25 -8.87
CA SER A 210 15.79 -12.35 -10.29
C SER A 210 14.82 -11.26 -10.72
N HIS A 211 13.89 -10.90 -9.84
CA HIS A 211 12.91 -9.83 -10.06
C HIS A 211 13.57 -8.45 -10.20
N ALA A 212 14.43 -8.06 -9.27
CA ALA A 212 15.17 -6.80 -9.34
C ALA A 212 16.07 -6.72 -10.58
N TYR A 213 16.78 -7.81 -10.88
CA TYR A 213 17.61 -7.92 -12.08
C TYR A 213 16.80 -7.88 -13.39
N ALA A 214 15.58 -8.41 -13.41
CA ALA A 214 14.70 -8.31 -14.57
C ALA A 214 14.31 -6.86 -14.85
N HIS A 215 13.96 -6.09 -13.80
CA HIS A 215 13.68 -4.67 -13.91
C HIS A 215 14.90 -3.87 -14.40
N GLN A 216 16.10 -4.20 -13.89
CA GLN A 216 17.34 -3.57 -14.30
C GLN A 216 17.66 -3.86 -15.76
N ARG A 217 17.64 -5.14 -16.18
CA ARG A 217 17.96 -5.54 -17.57
C ARG A 217 17.02 -4.92 -18.60
N GLN A 218 15.74 -4.76 -18.25
CA GLN A 218 14.74 -4.19 -19.14
C GLN A 218 14.60 -2.67 -18.98
N ASN A 219 15.42 -2.06 -18.11
CA ASN A 219 15.40 -0.63 -17.87
C ASN A 219 13.97 -0.09 -17.63
N THR A 220 13.21 -0.76 -16.77
CA THR A 220 11.82 -0.43 -16.50
C THR A 220 11.65 0.94 -15.89
N CYS A 221 10.42 1.46 -15.93
CA CYS A 221 10.10 2.72 -15.27
C CYS A 221 10.44 2.69 -13.77
N SER A 222 10.19 1.58 -13.08
CA SER A 222 10.53 1.41 -11.65
C SER A 222 12.03 1.44 -11.41
N TYR A 223 12.84 0.80 -12.26
CA TYR A 223 14.29 0.83 -12.15
C TYR A 223 14.86 2.23 -12.43
N ARG A 224 14.40 2.90 -13.51
CA ARG A 224 14.79 4.30 -13.80
C ARG A 224 14.42 5.26 -12.66
N ALA A 225 13.33 5.00 -11.94
CA ALA A 225 12.96 5.78 -10.77
C ALA A 225 13.94 5.58 -9.60
N VAL A 226 14.49 4.37 -9.41
CA VAL A 226 15.57 4.11 -8.43
C VAL A 226 16.85 4.87 -8.80
N GLU A 227 17.25 4.83 -10.08
CA GLU A 227 18.43 5.59 -10.55
C GLU A 227 18.24 7.12 -10.39
N ASN A 228 17.01 7.60 -10.63
CA ASN A 228 16.67 9.00 -10.42
C ASN A 228 16.75 9.38 -8.92
N LEU A 229 16.25 8.52 -8.03
CA LEU A 229 16.34 8.71 -6.59
C LEU A 229 17.81 8.79 -6.13
N GLU A 230 18.67 7.88 -6.59
CA GLU A 230 20.09 7.92 -6.25
C GLU A 230 20.73 9.25 -6.64
N LYS A 231 20.53 9.70 -7.90
CA LYS A 231 21.06 10.99 -8.39
C LYS A 231 20.59 12.18 -7.51
N VAL A 232 19.33 12.17 -7.14
CA VAL A 232 18.74 13.23 -6.31
C VAL A 232 19.28 13.19 -4.89
N LEU A 233 19.42 12.01 -4.27
CA LEU A 233 20.01 11.87 -2.93
C LEU A 233 21.47 12.31 -2.92
N GLN A 234 22.24 11.94 -3.95
CA GLN A 234 23.62 12.40 -4.11
C GLN A 234 23.69 13.93 -4.22
N SER A 235 22.80 14.55 -4.97
CA SER A 235 22.77 16.01 -5.14
C SER A 235 22.31 16.73 -3.88
N MET A 236 21.26 16.26 -3.22
CA MET A 236 20.67 16.94 -2.07
C MET A 236 21.42 16.73 -0.76
N PHE A 237 21.92 15.52 -0.55
CA PHE A 237 22.46 15.08 0.74
C PHE A 237 23.92 14.66 0.67
N ARG A 238 24.54 14.59 -0.52
CA ARG A 238 25.85 13.98 -0.76
C ARG A 238 25.89 12.52 -0.29
N PHE A 239 24.76 11.85 -0.39
CA PHE A 239 24.56 10.46 0.00
C PHE A 239 24.39 9.61 -1.25
N SER A 240 25.13 8.52 -1.35
CA SER A 240 25.01 7.54 -2.44
C SER A 240 24.33 6.28 -1.91
N LEU A 241 23.27 5.86 -2.59
CA LEU A 241 22.71 4.53 -2.40
C LEU A 241 23.66 3.50 -3.03
N ASP A 242 23.86 2.36 -2.39
CA ASP A 242 24.50 1.24 -3.02
C ASP A 242 23.55 0.52 -3.98
N ILE A 243 23.36 1.09 -5.17
CA ILE A 243 22.52 0.50 -6.22
C ILE A 243 23.07 -0.83 -6.79
N LYS A 244 24.18 -1.34 -6.25
CA LYS A 244 24.66 -2.68 -6.54
C LYS A 244 24.19 -3.69 -5.51
N ASP A 245 23.68 -3.23 -4.37
CA ASP A 245 23.04 -4.10 -3.39
C ASP A 245 21.67 -4.56 -3.92
N PRO A 246 21.50 -5.86 -4.22
CA PRO A 246 20.26 -6.37 -4.80
C PRO A 246 19.06 -6.24 -3.87
N GLU A 247 19.26 -6.31 -2.56
CA GLU A 247 18.19 -6.16 -1.57
C GLU A 247 17.67 -4.72 -1.54
N LEU A 248 18.58 -3.75 -1.59
CA LEU A 248 18.23 -2.34 -1.63
C LEU A 248 17.44 -1.99 -2.89
N ILE A 249 17.93 -2.45 -4.06
CA ILE A 249 17.21 -2.24 -5.33
C ILE A 249 15.83 -2.89 -5.29
N PHE A 250 15.74 -4.12 -4.78
CA PHE A 250 14.49 -4.84 -4.65
C PHE A 250 13.46 -4.02 -3.86
N ASN A 251 13.83 -3.49 -2.70
CA ASN A 251 12.96 -2.69 -1.86
C ASN A 251 12.48 -1.40 -2.56
N PHE A 252 13.38 -0.69 -3.23
CA PHE A 252 13.01 0.52 -3.97
C PHE A 252 12.12 0.23 -5.18
N ILE A 253 12.39 -0.85 -5.92
CA ILE A 253 11.50 -1.29 -7.00
C ILE A 253 10.10 -1.59 -6.43
N ALA A 254 10.02 -2.29 -5.30
CA ALA A 254 8.76 -2.60 -4.64
C ALA A 254 7.96 -1.34 -4.25
N PHE A 255 8.63 -0.29 -3.75
CA PHE A 255 7.98 1.00 -3.45
C PHE A 255 7.37 1.63 -4.70
N HIS A 256 8.14 1.70 -5.78
CA HIS A 256 7.66 2.26 -7.04
C HIS A 256 6.54 1.42 -7.66
N GLU A 257 6.68 0.10 -7.69
CA GLU A 257 5.64 -0.80 -8.18
C GLU A 257 4.34 -0.62 -7.41
N ARG A 258 4.39 -0.50 -6.08
CA ARG A 258 3.24 -0.22 -5.24
C ARG A 258 2.61 1.13 -5.57
N SER A 259 3.41 2.19 -5.69
CA SER A 259 2.91 3.53 -6.02
C SER A 259 2.29 3.63 -7.41
N TYR A 260 2.72 2.80 -8.35
CA TYR A 260 2.20 2.80 -9.72
C TYR A 260 0.87 2.06 -9.86
N LEU A 261 0.61 1.14 -8.94
CA LEU A 261 -0.62 0.34 -8.95
C LEU A 261 -1.75 0.97 -8.15
N PHE A 262 -1.40 1.59 -7.03
CA PHE A 262 -2.37 1.96 -6.01
C PHE A 262 -2.35 3.46 -5.79
N TYR A 263 -3.42 4.10 -6.20
CA TYR A 263 -3.60 5.54 -6.02
C TYR A 263 -4.31 5.81 -4.69
N GLY A 264 -3.88 6.88 -4.03
CA GLY A 264 -4.51 7.37 -2.83
C GLY A 264 -3.65 7.24 -1.57
N ASN A 265 -4.18 7.75 -0.48
CA ASN A 265 -3.52 7.70 0.82
C ASN A 265 -3.89 6.39 1.53
N PRO A 266 -2.90 5.56 1.96
CA PRO A 266 -3.16 4.35 2.75
C PRO A 266 -3.82 4.62 4.10
N ASP A 267 -3.87 5.88 4.52
CA ASP A 267 -4.44 6.32 5.81
C ASP A 267 -5.95 6.50 5.69
N LEU A 268 -6.71 5.40 5.85
CA LEU A 268 -8.16 5.38 5.68
C LEU A 268 -8.96 5.97 6.85
N PHE A 269 -8.36 6.04 8.05
CA PHE A 269 -9.13 6.29 9.26
C PHE A 269 -9.08 7.72 9.77
N PHE A 270 -8.14 8.52 9.30
CA PHE A 270 -7.95 9.85 9.82
C PHE A 270 -8.45 10.91 8.84
N ASN A 271 -9.17 11.89 9.34
CA ASN A 271 -9.55 13.08 8.57
C ASN A 271 -8.34 13.87 8.08
N ARG A 272 -7.19 13.68 8.74
CA ARG A 272 -5.89 14.21 8.33
C ARG A 272 -5.01 13.06 7.85
N SER A 273 -4.31 13.28 6.75
CA SER A 273 -3.26 12.37 6.33
C SER A 273 -2.03 12.58 7.20
N TYR A 274 -1.21 11.54 7.37
CA TYR A 274 0.10 11.64 8.03
C TYR A 274 0.96 12.79 7.45
N ILE A 275 0.82 13.05 6.15
CA ILE A 275 1.49 14.16 5.48
C ILE A 275 1.01 15.52 6.01
N GLU A 276 -0.30 15.68 6.28
CA GLU A 276 -0.86 16.91 6.86
C GLU A 276 -0.43 17.10 8.32
N GLU A 277 -0.38 16.02 9.10
CA GLU A 277 0.14 16.06 10.47
C GLU A 277 1.62 16.43 10.49
N MET A 278 2.45 15.80 9.66
CA MET A 278 3.87 16.13 9.54
C MET A 278 4.08 17.59 9.13
N LYS A 279 3.23 18.14 8.26
CA LYS A 279 3.32 19.55 7.86
C LYS A 279 3.12 20.51 9.04
N GLU A 280 2.27 20.14 10.01
CA GLU A 280 1.98 20.95 11.19
C GLU A 280 3.00 20.71 12.32
N GLU A 281 3.33 19.46 12.59
CA GLU A 281 4.15 19.07 13.73
C GLU A 281 5.65 19.08 13.42
N GLU A 282 6.02 18.71 12.18
CA GLU A 282 7.39 18.62 11.71
C GLU A 282 7.63 19.43 10.41
N PRO A 283 7.38 20.72 10.38
CA PRO A 283 7.39 21.52 9.14
C PRO A 283 8.73 21.49 8.40
N ARG A 284 9.83 21.25 9.10
CA ARG A 284 11.15 21.12 8.50
C ARG A 284 11.30 19.83 7.72
N THR A 285 10.95 18.70 8.32
CA THR A 285 10.93 17.37 7.70
C THR A 285 10.03 17.38 6.48
N TYR A 286 8.83 17.92 6.63
CA TYR A 286 7.90 18.12 5.51
C TYR A 286 8.51 18.94 4.37
N HIS A 287 9.20 20.03 4.67
CA HIS A 287 9.84 20.86 3.65
C HIS A 287 10.95 20.10 2.89
N ILE A 288 11.74 19.27 3.58
CA ILE A 288 12.75 18.42 2.95
C ILE A 288 12.08 17.42 2.00
N MET A 289 10.98 16.78 2.42
CA MET A 289 10.23 15.83 1.60
C MET A 289 9.61 16.49 0.35
N GLU A 290 9.06 17.69 0.48
CA GLU A 290 8.55 18.46 -0.65
C GLU A 290 9.66 18.90 -1.63
N LYS A 291 10.84 19.21 -1.10
CA LYS A 291 12.02 19.51 -1.93
C LYS A 291 12.47 18.25 -2.67
N LEU A 292 12.54 17.10 -1.99
CA LEU A 292 12.85 15.81 -2.59
C LEU A 292 11.91 15.50 -3.75
N LYS A 293 10.61 15.66 -3.55
CA LYS A 293 9.59 15.48 -4.60
C LYS A 293 9.89 16.34 -5.83
N LYS A 294 10.15 17.63 -5.64
CA LYS A 294 10.43 18.57 -6.73
C LYS A 294 11.68 18.18 -7.51
N GLU A 295 12.75 17.80 -6.80
CA GLU A 295 13.99 17.38 -7.43
C GLU A 295 13.81 16.05 -8.20
N LEU A 296 13.07 15.10 -7.63
CA LEU A 296 12.72 13.85 -8.31
C LEU A 296 11.93 14.10 -9.61
N GLN A 297 10.95 15.00 -9.56
CA GLN A 297 10.15 15.37 -10.73
C GLN A 297 10.97 16.10 -11.80
N ALA A 298 11.88 16.99 -11.39
CA ALA A 298 12.71 17.76 -12.29
C ALA A 298 13.78 16.92 -13.01
N ASN A 299 14.27 15.86 -12.38
CA ASN A 299 15.31 14.99 -12.92
C ASN A 299 14.76 13.72 -13.60
N ALA A 300 13.46 13.46 -13.48
CA ALA A 300 12.80 12.30 -14.04
C ALA A 300 12.53 12.45 -15.55
N ASP A 301 12.58 11.34 -16.27
CA ASP A 301 11.95 11.27 -17.59
C ASP A 301 10.42 11.41 -17.49
N LEU A 302 9.74 11.56 -18.64
CA LEU A 302 8.30 11.80 -18.66
C LEU A 302 7.48 10.69 -18.01
N ASP A 303 7.89 9.43 -18.16
CA ASP A 303 7.15 8.28 -17.63
C ASP A 303 7.32 8.17 -16.13
N VAL A 304 8.55 8.31 -15.62
CA VAL A 304 8.85 8.35 -14.19
C VAL A 304 8.15 9.55 -13.54
N SER A 305 8.19 10.72 -14.16
CA SER A 305 7.55 11.94 -13.63
C SER A 305 6.05 11.77 -13.45
N LYS A 306 5.35 11.18 -14.44
CA LYS A 306 3.91 10.87 -14.33
C LYS A 306 3.60 9.91 -13.18
N LYS A 307 4.48 8.94 -12.95
CA LYS A 307 4.31 7.97 -11.87
C LYS A 307 4.51 8.59 -10.48
N LEU A 308 5.34 9.64 -10.38
CA LEU A 308 5.52 10.41 -9.14
C LEU A 308 4.28 11.25 -8.75
N GLU A 309 3.25 11.31 -9.58
CA GLU A 309 1.98 11.96 -9.21
C GLU A 309 1.31 11.31 -7.99
N ASN A 310 1.52 10.01 -7.78
CA ASN A 310 1.05 9.29 -6.59
C ASN A 310 2.01 9.46 -5.39
N TRP A 311 2.38 10.70 -5.12
CA TRP A 311 3.34 11.03 -4.08
C TRP A 311 2.96 10.56 -2.67
N ALA A 312 1.65 10.54 -2.36
CA ALA A 312 1.19 10.15 -1.02
C ALA A 312 1.64 8.73 -0.63
N GLN A 313 1.69 7.80 -1.58
CA GLN A 313 2.19 6.44 -1.35
C GLN A 313 3.71 6.41 -1.17
N LEU A 314 4.46 7.12 -2.02
CA LEU A 314 5.92 7.19 -1.95
C LEU A 314 6.44 8.02 -0.78
N PHE A 315 5.65 8.98 -0.29
CA PHE A 315 6.05 9.88 0.78
C PHE A 315 6.51 9.11 2.03
N LEU A 316 5.70 8.15 2.48
CA LEU A 316 6.02 7.35 3.66
C LEU A 316 7.23 6.45 3.41
N ASP A 317 7.29 5.79 2.25
CA ASP A 317 8.40 4.91 1.90
C ASP A 317 9.73 5.69 1.90
N TYR A 318 9.75 6.85 1.27
CA TYR A 318 10.93 7.72 1.24
C TYR A 318 11.24 8.36 2.59
N TYR A 319 10.22 8.75 3.35
CA TYR A 319 10.43 9.26 4.70
C TYR A 319 11.20 8.26 5.55
N TYR A 320 10.76 7.00 5.60
CA TYR A 320 11.46 5.96 6.37
C TYR A 320 12.88 5.70 5.88
N VAL A 321 13.12 5.78 4.57
CA VAL A 321 14.48 5.65 4.03
C VAL A 321 15.37 6.81 4.47
N LEU A 322 14.90 8.05 4.36
CA LEU A 322 15.68 9.22 4.77
C LEU A 322 15.95 9.23 6.27
N ASP A 323 14.98 8.80 7.07
CA ASP A 323 15.09 8.67 8.52
C ASP A 323 16.11 7.59 8.91
N TYR A 324 16.01 6.40 8.30
CA TYR A 324 16.94 5.28 8.52
C TYR A 324 18.41 5.65 8.27
N TYR A 325 18.68 6.50 7.27
CA TYR A 325 20.02 6.98 6.93
C TYR A 325 20.37 8.32 7.59
N ASP A 326 19.60 8.77 8.57
CA ASP A 326 19.79 10.05 9.28
C ASP A 326 19.88 11.29 8.34
N LEU A 327 19.28 11.23 7.16
CA LEU A 327 19.42 12.28 6.13
C LEU A 327 18.68 13.58 6.50
N PHE A 328 17.71 13.52 7.39
CA PHE A 328 17.07 14.72 7.95
C PHE A 328 18.02 15.53 8.84
N LEU A 329 18.97 14.87 9.50
CA LEU A 329 19.94 15.50 10.39
C LEU A 329 21.09 16.16 9.62
N THR A 330 21.49 15.63 8.47
CA THR A 330 22.60 16.14 7.66
C THR A 330 22.37 17.57 7.12
N ASN A 331 21.11 17.99 7.02
CA ASN A 331 20.73 19.37 6.65
C ASN A 331 20.66 20.34 7.84
N VAL A 332 20.99 19.91 9.05
CA VAL A 332 21.16 20.81 10.19
C VAL A 332 22.54 21.47 10.06
N LYS A 333 22.59 22.77 9.76
CA LYS A 333 23.82 23.53 10.01
C LYS A 333 24.19 23.28 11.47
N PRO A 334 25.42 22.80 11.79
CA PRO A 334 25.79 22.56 13.17
C PRO A 334 25.63 23.89 13.93
N ILE A 335 24.75 23.90 14.92
CA ILE A 335 24.65 25.03 15.84
C ILE A 335 25.96 24.98 16.64
N LYS A 336 26.88 25.88 16.35
CA LYS A 336 28.06 26.08 17.18
C LYS A 336 27.60 26.69 18.51
N ILE A 337 27.32 25.82 19.47
CA ILE A 337 27.14 26.27 20.86
C ILE A 337 28.51 26.53 21.40
N LEU A 338 28.90 27.81 21.44
CA LEU A 338 30.07 28.30 22.17
C LEU A 338 29.72 28.24 23.67
N MET A 339 29.91 27.10 24.31
CA MET A 339 30.02 27.02 25.74
C MET A 339 31.51 27.12 26.09
N GLY A 340 31.88 28.13 26.91
CA GLY A 340 33.22 28.51 27.25
C GLY A 340 34.24 27.39 27.33
N ALA A 341 35.25 27.47 26.50
CA ALA A 341 36.50 26.72 26.47
C ALA A 341 36.44 25.17 26.22
N SER A 342 35.33 24.58 25.79
CA SER A 342 35.33 23.16 25.35
C SER A 342 34.30 22.94 24.25
N ILE A 343 34.77 22.55 23.07
CA ILE A 343 33.91 22.13 21.95
C ILE A 343 33.43 20.72 22.27
N ILE A 344 32.16 20.57 22.66
CA ILE A 344 31.51 19.25 22.72
C ILE A 344 30.74 19.09 21.42
N LEU A 345 31.20 18.22 20.56
CA LEU A 345 30.46 17.68 19.43
C LEU A 345 29.45 16.68 19.99
N CYS A 346 28.20 17.08 20.14
CA CYS A 346 27.10 16.12 20.30
C CYS A 346 26.75 15.57 18.92
N LYS A 347 26.92 14.25 18.79
CA LYS A 347 26.38 13.46 17.68
C LYS A 347 24.89 13.30 17.82
#